data_81f27eb23c181640269f3efc92764784
#
_entry.id   81f27eb23c181640269f3efc92764784
#
_cell.length_a   1.000
_cell.length_b   1.000
_cell.length_c   1.000
_cell.angle_alpha   90.00
_cell.angle_beta   90.00
_cell.angle_gamma   90.00
#
_symmetry.space_group_name_H-M   'P 1'
#
loop_
_entity.id
_entity.type
_entity.pdbx_description
1 polymer ?
#
loop_
_entity_poly.entity_id
_entity_poly.type
_entity_poly.pdbx_seq_one_letter_code
_entity_poly.pdbx_strand_id
1 'polypeptide(L)'
;IIEIEKVEKMLENSTSQLQLIDKNFVDLIWENQPKTQYTDIFDHPTSFAGQGRREKLDILKKFLDQNEIDHYFVSGLDNIAWLLNLRADDIKYTPLLYSYLLISKNNKHSLYIKESSMPEILKKEIQTLININNIENIGSIFNNINSSESIGLDFNSTTFYFLDLLRKQKINTKNLANPCILLKAIKNETELDGAKKAHIRDGVSITKYIYWLKNIMDPKSNDEISVA
;
A
#
# COMPACT_ATOMS: atom_id res chain seq x y z
N ILE A 1 6.14 2.05 -13.26
CA ILE A 1 6.11 1.35 -14.57
C ILE A 1 6.16 2.38 -15.69
N ILE A 2 5.29 3.38 -15.70
CA ILE A 2 5.15 4.39 -16.78
C ILE A 2 6.48 5.04 -17.15
N GLU A 3 7.32 5.38 -16.18
CA GLU A 3 8.60 6.03 -16.47
C GLU A 3 9.56 5.10 -17.22
N ILE A 4 9.58 3.81 -16.92
CA ILE A 4 10.38 2.81 -17.64
C ILE A 4 9.85 2.65 -19.08
N GLU A 5 8.53 2.54 -19.26
CA GLU A 5 7.93 2.43 -20.61
C GLU A 5 8.20 3.67 -21.47
N LYS A 6 8.23 4.88 -20.86
CA LYS A 6 8.66 6.10 -21.59
C LYS A 6 10.11 5.99 -22.07
N VAL A 7 11.02 5.53 -21.20
CA VAL A 7 12.43 5.35 -21.55
C VAL A 7 12.57 4.28 -22.64
N GLU A 8 11.91 3.13 -22.50
CA GLU A 8 11.90 2.06 -23.52
C GLU A 8 11.47 2.63 -24.89
N LYS A 9 10.36 3.39 -24.91
CA LYS A 9 9.87 4.02 -26.13
C LYS A 9 10.84 5.06 -26.73
N MET A 10 11.52 5.85 -25.90
CA MET A 10 12.54 6.79 -26.38
C MET A 10 13.75 6.08 -27.02
N LEU A 11 14.05 4.87 -26.56
CA LEU A 11 15.19 4.08 -27.04
C LEU A 11 14.87 3.21 -28.27
N GLU A 12 13.61 3.03 -28.67
CA GLU A 12 13.19 2.18 -29.78
C GLU A 12 13.94 2.46 -31.09
N ASN A 13 14.33 3.72 -31.35
CA ASN A 13 15.05 4.15 -32.55
C ASN A 13 16.52 4.53 -32.29
N SER A 14 17.07 4.11 -31.16
CA SER A 14 18.46 4.42 -30.79
C SER A 14 19.33 3.16 -30.74
N THR A 15 20.65 3.35 -30.73
CA THR A 15 21.61 2.27 -30.48
C THR A 15 21.81 1.97 -29.01
N SER A 16 21.19 2.78 -28.11
CA SER A 16 21.27 2.61 -26.68
C SER A 16 20.26 1.57 -26.17
N GLN A 17 20.59 0.89 -25.10
CA GLN A 17 19.74 -0.13 -24.51
C GLN A 17 19.52 0.18 -23.02
N LEU A 18 18.29 -0.06 -22.54
CA LEU A 18 17.97 -0.01 -21.14
C LEU A 18 18.42 -1.33 -20.47
N GLN A 19 19.37 -1.24 -19.56
CA GLN A 19 19.80 -2.38 -18.76
C GLN A 19 19.18 -2.32 -17.37
N LEU A 20 18.37 -3.32 -17.02
CA LEU A 20 17.86 -3.51 -15.67
C LEU A 20 18.99 -4.09 -14.81
N ILE A 21 19.15 -3.53 -13.61
CA ILE A 21 20.13 -3.98 -12.63
C ILE A 21 19.40 -4.49 -11.37
N ASP A 22 19.82 -5.65 -10.87
CA ASP A 22 19.20 -6.29 -9.71
C ASP A 22 19.62 -5.67 -8.37
N LYS A 23 20.75 -4.96 -8.36
CA LYS A 23 21.30 -4.37 -7.13
C LYS A 23 21.34 -2.85 -7.23
N ASN A 24 20.80 -2.18 -6.24
CA ASN A 24 20.97 -0.73 -6.09
C ASN A 24 22.43 -0.42 -5.72
N PHE A 25 23.09 0.43 -6.50
CA PHE A 25 24.49 0.82 -6.26
C PHE A 25 24.65 1.56 -4.92
N VAL A 26 23.64 2.30 -4.47
CA VAL A 26 23.66 2.96 -3.16
C VAL A 26 23.74 1.92 -2.04
N ASP A 27 22.99 0.83 -2.12
CA ASP A 27 23.00 -0.22 -1.11
C ASP A 27 24.35 -0.94 -1.01
N LEU A 28 25.14 -0.92 -2.09
CA LEU A 28 26.49 -1.52 -2.10
C LEU A 28 27.52 -0.70 -1.31
N ILE A 29 27.29 0.59 -1.13
CA ILE A 29 28.24 1.51 -0.48
C ILE A 29 27.72 2.04 0.87
N TRP A 30 26.45 1.79 1.19
CA TRP A 30 25.85 2.24 2.44
C TRP A 30 26.09 1.24 3.58
N GLU A 31 27.22 1.39 4.27
CA GLU A 31 27.68 0.43 5.31
C GLU A 31 26.73 0.31 6.52
N ASN A 32 26.08 1.40 6.91
CA ASN A 32 25.22 1.46 8.09
C ASN A 32 23.73 1.66 7.70
N GLN A 33 23.26 1.04 6.63
CA GLN A 33 21.88 1.14 6.19
C GLN A 33 20.92 0.68 7.30
N PRO A 34 19.96 1.54 7.74
CA PRO A 34 18.99 1.14 8.73
C PRO A 34 18.08 0.03 8.19
N LYS A 35 17.84 -0.98 9.00
CA LYS A 35 16.91 -2.05 8.65
C LYS A 35 15.48 -1.53 8.66
N THR A 36 14.65 -2.03 7.74
CA THR A 36 13.21 -1.76 7.76
C THR A 36 12.63 -2.19 9.12
N GLN A 37 11.96 -1.25 9.78
CA GLN A 37 11.29 -1.50 11.04
C GLN A 37 9.86 -1.92 10.75
N TYR A 38 9.38 -2.91 11.48
CA TYR A 38 8.01 -3.39 11.45
C TYR A 38 7.43 -3.28 12.85
N THR A 39 6.24 -2.72 12.95
CA THR A 39 5.52 -2.54 14.22
C THR A 39 4.34 -3.51 14.30
N ASP A 40 3.72 -3.58 15.47
CA ASP A 40 2.55 -4.43 15.65
C ASP A 40 1.38 -3.95 14.78
N ILE A 41 0.78 -4.90 14.05
CA ILE A 41 -0.39 -4.65 13.22
C ILE A 41 -1.63 -4.72 14.11
N PHE A 42 -2.50 -3.73 13.99
CA PHE A 42 -3.75 -3.67 14.76
C PHE A 42 -4.98 -3.49 13.87
N ASP A 43 -6.11 -3.91 14.38
CA ASP A 43 -7.41 -3.76 13.74
C ASP A 43 -7.89 -2.31 13.75
N HIS A 44 -8.47 -1.86 12.66
CA HIS A 44 -9.24 -0.64 12.56
C HIS A 44 -10.73 -1.01 12.55
N PRO A 45 -11.42 -1.02 13.71
CA PRO A 45 -12.72 -1.63 13.82
C PRO A 45 -13.78 -0.91 12.98
N THR A 46 -14.83 -1.64 12.62
CA THR A 46 -15.95 -1.12 11.80
C THR A 46 -16.67 0.08 12.45
N SER A 47 -16.58 0.24 13.78
CA SER A 47 -17.04 1.44 14.47
C SER A 47 -16.35 2.74 14.03
N PHE A 48 -15.15 2.65 13.43
CA PHE A 48 -14.44 3.77 12.84
C PHE A 48 -14.41 3.69 11.31
N ALA A 49 -14.34 2.48 10.74
CA ALA A 49 -14.28 2.27 9.29
C ALA A 49 -15.66 2.36 8.61
N GLY A 50 -16.75 2.14 9.34
CA GLY A 50 -18.12 2.14 8.80
C GLY A 50 -18.45 0.95 7.90
N GLN A 51 -17.45 0.24 7.38
CA GLN A 51 -17.61 -0.88 6.45
C GLN A 51 -16.60 -2.00 6.75
N GLY A 52 -17.09 -3.25 6.71
CA GLY A 52 -16.29 -4.43 6.99
C GLY A 52 -15.35 -4.81 5.82
N ARG A 53 -14.25 -5.51 6.14
CA ARG A 53 -13.27 -5.95 5.14
C ARG A 53 -13.85 -6.91 4.10
N ARG A 54 -14.77 -7.79 4.49
CA ARG A 54 -15.46 -8.72 3.56
C ARG A 54 -16.24 -7.96 2.49
N GLU A 55 -17.05 -6.97 2.89
CA GLU A 55 -17.83 -6.15 1.97
C GLU A 55 -16.95 -5.40 0.96
N LYS A 56 -15.82 -4.86 1.44
CA LYS A 56 -14.85 -4.18 0.57
C LYS A 56 -14.20 -5.14 -0.43
N LEU A 57 -13.86 -6.35 0.00
CA LEU A 57 -13.35 -7.39 -0.90
C LEU A 57 -14.39 -7.82 -1.95
N ASP A 58 -15.68 -7.91 -1.58
CA ASP A 58 -16.76 -8.24 -2.52
C ASP A 58 -16.96 -7.15 -3.57
N ILE A 59 -16.72 -5.87 -3.22
CA ILE A 59 -16.70 -4.77 -4.20
C ILE A 59 -15.55 -4.96 -5.20
N LEU A 60 -14.35 -5.32 -4.72
CA LEU A 60 -13.22 -5.57 -5.62
C LEU A 60 -13.44 -6.80 -6.51
N LYS A 61 -14.14 -7.80 -6.05
CA LYS A 61 -14.51 -8.95 -6.91
C LYS A 61 -15.41 -8.53 -8.07
N LYS A 62 -16.41 -7.67 -7.80
CA LYS A 62 -17.24 -7.10 -8.87
C LYS A 62 -16.40 -6.29 -9.86
N PHE A 63 -15.38 -5.56 -9.39
CA PHE A 63 -14.45 -4.86 -10.26
C PHE A 63 -13.66 -5.83 -11.15
N LEU A 64 -13.20 -6.99 -10.63
CA LEU A 64 -12.54 -8.03 -11.43
C LEU A 64 -13.47 -8.54 -12.54
N ASP A 65 -14.72 -8.84 -12.22
CA ASP A 65 -15.72 -9.31 -13.19
C ASP A 65 -16.00 -8.27 -14.28
N GLN A 66 -16.18 -7.01 -13.91
CA GLN A 66 -16.43 -5.91 -14.85
C GLN A 66 -15.29 -5.63 -15.82
N ASN A 67 -14.04 -5.89 -15.40
CA ASN A 67 -12.86 -5.67 -16.21
C ASN A 67 -12.35 -6.95 -16.90
N GLU A 68 -13.05 -8.06 -16.72
CA GLU A 68 -12.70 -9.38 -17.29
C GLU A 68 -11.25 -9.76 -16.96
N ILE A 69 -10.88 -9.68 -15.66
CA ILE A 69 -9.59 -10.10 -15.13
C ILE A 69 -9.78 -11.09 -13.99
N ASP A 70 -8.78 -11.96 -13.81
CA ASP A 70 -8.80 -13.01 -12.79
C ASP A 70 -8.20 -12.54 -11.47
N HIS A 71 -7.26 -11.59 -11.55
CA HIS A 71 -6.52 -11.07 -10.40
C HIS A 71 -6.36 -9.56 -10.48
N TYR A 72 -6.17 -8.92 -9.32
CA TYR A 72 -5.74 -7.53 -9.23
C TYR A 72 -4.67 -7.38 -8.15
N PHE A 73 -3.54 -6.76 -8.52
CA PHE A 73 -2.44 -6.50 -7.61
C PHE A 73 -2.53 -5.09 -7.02
N VAL A 74 -2.53 -5.02 -5.69
CA VAL A 74 -2.55 -3.76 -4.93
C VAL A 74 -1.20 -3.58 -4.25
N SER A 75 -0.48 -2.51 -4.58
CA SER A 75 0.81 -2.13 -3.99
C SER A 75 0.74 -0.87 -3.11
N GLY A 76 -0.33 -0.10 -3.20
CA GLY A 76 -0.52 1.09 -2.38
C GLY A 76 -0.84 0.74 -0.92
N LEU A 77 0.04 1.10 0.01
CA LEU A 77 -0.09 0.75 1.43
C LEU A 77 -1.36 1.29 2.06
N ASP A 78 -1.72 2.52 1.75
CA ASP A 78 -2.94 3.19 2.19
C ASP A 78 -4.23 2.53 1.66
N ASN A 79 -4.16 1.99 0.44
CA ASN A 79 -5.26 1.25 -0.17
C ASN A 79 -5.46 -0.11 0.51
N ILE A 80 -4.37 -0.83 0.82
CA ILE A 80 -4.40 -2.09 1.56
C ILE A 80 -4.91 -1.87 2.98
N ALA A 81 -4.39 -0.86 3.68
CA ALA A 81 -4.79 -0.52 5.03
C ALA A 81 -6.29 -0.16 5.12
N TRP A 82 -6.81 0.59 4.12
CA TRP A 82 -8.24 0.90 4.02
C TRP A 82 -9.08 -0.33 3.70
N LEU A 83 -8.66 -1.12 2.70
CA LEU A 83 -9.40 -2.29 2.22
C LEU A 83 -9.57 -3.35 3.32
N LEU A 84 -8.49 -3.62 4.05
CA LEU A 84 -8.44 -4.67 5.06
C LEU A 84 -8.71 -4.16 6.48
N ASN A 85 -8.96 -2.87 6.67
CA ASN A 85 -9.11 -2.25 7.99
C ASN A 85 -7.94 -2.60 8.94
N LEU A 86 -6.71 -2.56 8.42
CA LEU A 86 -5.49 -2.82 9.17
C LEU A 86 -4.66 -1.54 9.29
N ARG A 87 -4.00 -1.38 10.42
CA ARG A 87 -3.06 -0.28 10.68
C ARG A 87 -1.79 -0.81 11.34
N ALA A 88 -0.68 -0.09 11.16
CA ALA A 88 0.57 -0.25 11.89
C ALA A 88 1.32 1.09 11.85
N ASP A 89 2.38 1.23 12.62
CA ASP A 89 3.21 2.44 12.68
C ASP A 89 4.56 2.24 11.96
N ASP A 90 4.57 1.45 10.88
CA ASP A 90 5.78 1.17 10.09
C ASP A 90 6.34 2.43 9.40
N ILE A 91 5.47 3.40 9.12
CA ILE A 91 5.81 4.68 8.52
C ILE A 91 5.55 5.80 9.53
N LYS A 92 6.59 6.53 9.88
CA LYS A 92 6.51 7.62 10.85
C LYS A 92 5.40 8.60 10.49
N TYR A 93 4.54 8.93 11.45
CA TYR A 93 3.37 9.83 11.31
C TYR A 93 2.25 9.34 10.37
N THR A 94 2.31 8.11 9.90
CA THR A 94 1.30 7.57 8.98
C THR A 94 0.98 6.13 9.38
N PRO A 95 -0.26 5.81 9.81
CA PRO A 95 -0.60 4.51 10.40
C PRO A 95 -0.75 3.43 9.32
N LEU A 96 0.32 3.15 8.59
CA LEU A 96 0.38 2.19 7.49
C LEU A 96 1.34 1.04 7.80
N LEU A 97 1.03 -0.13 7.24
CA LEU A 97 1.87 -1.32 7.29
C LEU A 97 2.54 -1.55 5.94
N TYR A 98 3.80 -2.00 5.93
CA TYR A 98 4.44 -2.49 4.71
C TYR A 98 3.74 -3.77 4.26
N SER A 99 3.12 -3.73 3.10
CA SER A 99 2.28 -4.82 2.62
C SER A 99 2.11 -4.82 1.11
N TYR A 100 1.77 -5.99 0.58
CA TYR A 100 1.29 -6.18 -0.79
C TYR A 100 0.09 -7.11 -0.78
N LEU A 101 -0.84 -6.91 -1.70
CA LEU A 101 -2.07 -7.68 -1.72
C LEU A 101 -2.40 -8.13 -3.14
N LEU A 102 -2.65 -9.41 -3.30
CA LEU A 102 -3.20 -10.00 -4.51
C LEU A 102 -4.65 -10.38 -4.27
N ILE A 103 -5.56 -9.75 -4.99
CA ILE A 103 -6.97 -10.10 -5.01
C ILE A 103 -7.21 -11.08 -6.15
N SER A 104 -7.95 -12.14 -5.89
CA SER A 104 -8.25 -13.19 -6.87
C SER A 104 -9.75 -13.44 -6.95
N LYS A 105 -10.26 -13.66 -8.15
CA LYS A 105 -11.68 -13.93 -8.44
C LYS A 105 -12.19 -15.17 -7.71
N ASN A 106 -11.35 -16.18 -7.57
CA ASN A 106 -11.65 -17.45 -6.89
C ASN A 106 -11.55 -17.41 -5.35
N ASN A 107 -11.50 -16.23 -4.73
CA ASN A 107 -11.34 -15.99 -3.29
C ASN A 107 -10.00 -16.46 -2.68
N LYS A 108 -9.00 -16.78 -3.47
CA LYS A 108 -7.65 -17.11 -3.00
C LYS A 108 -6.81 -15.84 -2.91
N HIS A 109 -7.29 -14.85 -2.14
CA HIS A 109 -6.55 -13.62 -1.91
C HIS A 109 -5.27 -13.91 -1.12
N SER A 110 -4.20 -13.13 -1.36
CA SER A 110 -2.92 -13.30 -0.68
C SER A 110 -2.38 -11.96 -0.21
N LEU A 111 -2.17 -11.85 1.11
CA LEU A 111 -1.58 -10.68 1.77
C LEU A 111 -0.13 -11.01 2.16
N TYR A 112 0.79 -10.13 1.78
CA TYR A 112 2.20 -10.21 2.13
C TYR A 112 2.54 -9.12 3.14
N ILE A 113 2.95 -9.51 4.34
CA ILE A 113 3.28 -8.65 5.48
C ILE A 113 4.44 -9.24 6.28
N LYS A 114 4.97 -8.52 7.25
CA LYS A 114 5.81 -9.12 8.30
C LYS A 114 4.89 -9.93 9.22
N GLU A 115 4.86 -11.23 9.02
CA GLU A 115 3.89 -12.14 9.67
C GLU A 115 3.98 -12.09 11.20
N SER A 116 5.20 -11.96 11.76
CA SER A 116 5.43 -11.85 13.20
C SER A 116 4.87 -10.57 13.84
N SER A 117 4.54 -9.56 13.04
CA SER A 117 3.93 -8.30 13.51
C SER A 117 2.42 -8.38 13.66
N MET A 118 1.77 -9.46 13.22
CA MET A 118 0.33 -9.62 13.34
C MET A 118 -0.03 -10.47 14.58
N PRO A 119 -0.82 -9.93 15.54
CA PRO A 119 -1.29 -10.69 16.69
C PRO A 119 -2.10 -11.91 16.28
N GLU A 120 -1.93 -13.04 16.97
CA GLU A 120 -2.54 -14.33 16.61
C GLU A 120 -4.07 -14.30 16.51
N ILE A 121 -4.74 -13.50 17.33
CA ILE A 121 -6.21 -13.36 17.26
C ILE A 121 -6.63 -12.70 15.94
N LEU A 122 -5.98 -11.59 15.57
CA LEU A 122 -6.25 -10.88 14.33
C LEU A 122 -5.85 -11.73 13.11
N LYS A 123 -4.74 -12.46 13.22
CA LYS A 123 -4.27 -13.38 12.18
C LYS A 123 -5.31 -14.44 11.85
N LYS A 124 -5.87 -15.11 12.85
CA LYS A 124 -6.93 -16.11 12.67
C LYS A 124 -8.17 -15.53 12.00
N GLU A 125 -8.56 -14.31 12.38
CA GLU A 125 -9.70 -13.62 11.74
C GLU A 125 -9.42 -13.32 10.26
N ILE A 126 -8.27 -12.72 9.95
CA ILE A 126 -7.88 -12.39 8.57
C ILE A 126 -7.76 -13.64 7.70
N GLN A 127 -7.21 -14.73 8.24
CA GLN A 127 -7.04 -15.99 7.51
C GLN A 127 -8.35 -16.65 7.07
N THR A 128 -9.50 -16.24 7.63
CA THR A 128 -10.82 -16.66 7.12
C THR A 128 -11.15 -16.08 5.74
N LEU A 129 -10.45 -15.03 5.33
CA LEU A 129 -10.68 -14.27 4.10
C LEU A 129 -9.48 -14.29 3.15
N ILE A 130 -8.26 -14.30 3.69
CA ILE A 130 -7.03 -14.00 2.95
C ILE A 130 -5.89 -14.91 3.46
N ASN A 131 -5.13 -15.49 2.55
CA ASN A 131 -3.89 -16.19 2.89
C ASN A 131 -2.81 -15.17 3.28
N ILE A 132 -2.22 -15.33 4.46
CA ILE A 132 -1.14 -14.49 4.95
C ILE A 132 0.20 -15.13 4.58
N ASN A 133 1.10 -14.34 4.02
CA ASN A 133 2.44 -14.74 3.62
C ASN A 133 3.48 -13.75 4.17
N ASN A 134 4.70 -14.23 4.42
CA ASN A 134 5.78 -13.34 4.83
C ASN A 134 6.21 -12.43 3.67
N ILE A 135 6.32 -11.13 3.93
CA ILE A 135 6.74 -10.12 2.95
C ILE A 135 8.13 -10.41 2.33
N GLU A 136 8.99 -11.12 3.04
CA GLU A 136 10.28 -11.56 2.53
C GLU A 136 10.17 -12.49 1.32
N ASN A 137 9.01 -13.14 1.15
CA ASN A 137 8.68 -14.01 0.03
C ASN A 137 7.94 -13.29 -1.11
N ILE A 138 7.98 -11.96 -1.16
CA ILE A 138 7.20 -11.16 -2.12
C ILE A 138 7.49 -11.52 -3.59
N GLY A 139 8.69 -11.97 -3.91
CA GLY A 139 9.05 -12.44 -5.26
C GLY A 139 8.21 -13.62 -5.76
N SER A 140 7.53 -14.34 -4.87
CA SER A 140 6.67 -15.48 -5.20
C SER A 140 5.19 -15.13 -5.37
N ILE A 141 4.81 -13.86 -5.25
CA ILE A 141 3.40 -13.44 -5.20
C ILE A 141 2.57 -13.88 -6.42
N PHE A 142 3.20 -14.01 -7.58
CA PHE A 142 2.52 -14.41 -8.82
C PHE A 142 2.72 -15.88 -9.21
N ASN A 143 3.48 -16.67 -8.42
CA ASN A 143 3.83 -18.05 -8.78
C ASN A 143 2.63 -19.00 -8.94
N ASN A 144 1.49 -18.69 -8.35
CA ASN A 144 0.28 -19.49 -8.44
C ASN A 144 -0.72 -18.97 -9.50
N ILE A 145 -0.33 -18.00 -10.31
CA ILE A 145 -1.14 -17.51 -11.44
C ILE A 145 -0.75 -18.30 -12.68
N ASN A 146 -1.76 -18.85 -13.38
CA ASN A 146 -1.54 -19.55 -14.63
C ASN A 146 -1.34 -18.56 -15.78
N SER A 147 -0.57 -18.95 -16.80
CA SER A 147 -0.33 -18.12 -17.99
C SER A 147 -1.60 -17.83 -18.81
N SER A 148 -2.68 -18.59 -18.61
CA SER A 148 -4.00 -18.34 -19.21
C SER A 148 -4.83 -17.31 -18.44
N GLU A 149 -4.45 -16.98 -17.21
CA GLU A 149 -5.14 -16.01 -16.36
C GLU A 149 -4.60 -14.59 -16.61
N SER A 150 -5.39 -13.59 -16.29
CA SER A 150 -5.07 -12.18 -16.46
C SER A 150 -5.01 -11.44 -15.13
N ILE A 151 -4.13 -10.44 -15.06
CA ILE A 151 -3.96 -9.61 -13.86
C ILE A 151 -4.03 -8.13 -14.21
N GLY A 152 -4.83 -7.39 -13.43
CA GLY A 152 -4.83 -5.92 -13.43
C GLY A 152 -3.83 -5.38 -12.41
N LEU A 153 -3.15 -4.29 -12.77
CA LEU A 153 -2.34 -3.49 -11.85
C LEU A 153 -2.31 -2.04 -12.33
N ASP A 154 -2.18 -1.11 -11.38
CA ASP A 154 -2.08 0.31 -11.69
C ASP A 154 -0.62 0.67 -11.99
N PHE A 155 -0.32 0.99 -13.24
CA PHE A 155 1.02 1.33 -13.70
C PHE A 155 1.56 2.64 -13.10
N ASN A 156 0.69 3.52 -12.59
CA ASN A 156 1.13 4.76 -11.93
C ASN A 156 1.71 4.50 -10.53
N SER A 157 1.19 3.50 -9.81
CA SER A 157 1.56 3.22 -8.42
C SER A 157 2.40 1.97 -8.23
N THR A 158 2.45 1.08 -9.24
CA THR A 158 3.20 -0.18 -9.15
C THR A 158 4.62 -0.02 -9.65
N THR A 159 5.59 -0.57 -8.92
CA THR A 159 7.00 -0.57 -9.34
C THR A 159 7.23 -1.51 -10.54
N PHE A 160 8.23 -1.21 -11.35
CA PHE A 160 8.56 -2.03 -12.53
C PHE A 160 8.95 -3.47 -12.16
N TYR A 161 9.52 -3.69 -10.99
CA TYR A 161 9.86 -5.02 -10.48
C TYR A 161 8.72 -6.04 -10.63
N PHE A 162 7.49 -5.66 -10.26
CA PHE A 162 6.34 -6.56 -10.36
C PHE A 162 5.90 -6.80 -11.80
N LEU A 163 5.99 -5.80 -12.67
CA LEU A 163 5.72 -5.99 -14.09
C LEU A 163 6.74 -6.92 -14.74
N ASP A 164 8.01 -6.81 -14.38
CA ASP A 164 9.08 -7.68 -14.86
C ASP A 164 8.87 -9.14 -14.44
N LEU A 165 8.44 -9.37 -13.17
CA LEU A 165 8.05 -10.71 -12.71
C LEU A 165 6.92 -11.30 -13.56
N LEU A 166 5.88 -10.53 -13.86
CA LEU A 166 4.75 -10.96 -14.68
C LEU A 166 5.15 -11.23 -16.12
N ARG A 167 5.99 -10.36 -16.71
CA ARG A 167 6.56 -10.53 -18.07
C ARG A 167 7.38 -11.83 -18.18
N LYS A 168 8.25 -12.11 -17.20
CA LYS A 168 9.04 -13.35 -17.13
C LYS A 168 8.17 -14.60 -17.06
N GLN A 169 7.03 -14.53 -16.40
CA GLN A 169 6.06 -15.63 -16.29
C GLN A 169 5.05 -15.67 -17.44
N LYS A 170 5.12 -14.71 -18.39
CA LYS A 170 4.22 -14.58 -19.55
C LYS A 170 2.74 -14.45 -19.15
N ILE A 171 2.46 -13.81 -18.02
CA ILE A 171 1.11 -13.55 -17.54
C ILE A 171 0.54 -12.32 -18.27
N ASN A 172 -0.70 -12.42 -18.74
CA ASN A 172 -1.39 -11.31 -19.40
C ASN A 172 -1.69 -10.19 -18.40
N THR A 173 -1.19 -8.97 -18.66
CA THR A 173 -1.32 -7.82 -17.77
C THR A 173 -2.19 -6.74 -18.37
N LYS A 174 -3.09 -6.15 -17.56
CA LYS A 174 -3.90 -4.98 -17.93
C LYS A 174 -3.54 -3.79 -17.03
N ASN A 175 -3.26 -2.64 -17.64
CA ASN A 175 -3.13 -1.39 -16.88
C ASN A 175 -4.52 -0.89 -16.51
N LEU A 176 -4.85 -0.96 -15.22
CA LEU A 176 -6.15 -0.54 -14.68
C LEU A 176 -5.92 0.32 -13.44
N ALA A 177 -6.55 1.49 -13.41
CA ALA A 177 -6.50 2.36 -12.24
C ALA A 177 -6.95 1.63 -10.97
N ASN A 178 -6.27 1.89 -9.85
CA ASN A 178 -6.58 1.23 -8.59
C ASN A 178 -8.00 1.61 -8.09
N PRO A 179 -8.94 0.66 -8.03
CA PRO A 179 -10.32 0.92 -7.65
C PRO A 179 -10.45 1.45 -6.21
N CYS A 180 -9.52 1.12 -5.33
CA CYS A 180 -9.53 1.59 -3.94
C CYS A 180 -9.39 3.12 -3.83
N ILE A 181 -8.78 3.80 -4.81
CA ILE A 181 -8.58 5.25 -4.76
C ILE A 181 -9.92 5.98 -4.69
N LEU A 182 -10.84 5.67 -5.60
CA LEU A 182 -12.17 6.30 -5.64
C LEU A 182 -13.03 5.84 -4.47
N LEU A 183 -13.05 4.54 -4.17
CA LEU A 183 -13.82 3.98 -3.06
C LEU A 183 -13.43 4.59 -1.71
N LYS A 184 -12.13 4.79 -1.46
CA LYS A 184 -11.61 5.45 -0.26
C LYS A 184 -11.89 6.96 -0.25
N ALA A 185 -11.90 7.60 -1.43
CA ALA A 185 -12.18 9.04 -1.54
C ALA A 185 -13.62 9.38 -1.19
N ILE A 186 -14.58 8.52 -1.51
CA ILE A 186 -15.99 8.67 -1.17
C ILE A 186 -16.21 8.13 0.24
N LYS A 187 -16.25 9.03 1.24
CA LYS A 187 -16.37 8.65 2.65
C LYS A 187 -17.80 8.22 2.99
N ASN A 188 -17.95 7.15 3.76
CA ASN A 188 -19.22 6.80 4.40
C ASN A 188 -19.50 7.73 5.61
N GLU A 189 -20.72 7.64 6.19
CA GLU A 189 -21.15 8.49 7.31
C GLU A 189 -20.24 8.39 8.55
N THR A 190 -19.77 7.18 8.85
CA THR A 190 -18.85 6.93 9.97
C THR A 190 -17.49 7.59 9.75
N GLU A 191 -16.93 7.46 8.54
CA GLU A 191 -15.68 8.10 8.16
C GLU A 191 -15.80 9.63 8.14
N LEU A 192 -16.95 10.17 7.67
CA LEU A 192 -17.23 11.62 7.71
C LEU A 192 -17.30 12.17 9.13
N ASP A 193 -17.99 11.47 10.05
CA ASP A 193 -18.05 11.87 11.46
C ASP A 193 -16.67 11.80 12.12
N GLY A 194 -15.92 10.74 11.87
CA GLY A 194 -14.53 10.59 12.32
C GLY A 194 -13.63 11.73 11.81
N ALA A 195 -13.72 12.07 10.53
CA ALA A 195 -12.96 13.16 9.92
C ALA A 195 -13.30 14.52 10.56
N LYS A 196 -14.60 14.84 10.77
CA LYS A 196 -15.02 16.07 11.46
C LYS A 196 -14.45 16.17 12.87
N LYS A 197 -14.53 15.09 13.65
CA LYS A 197 -13.97 15.04 15.00
C LYS A 197 -12.44 15.21 15.02
N ALA A 198 -11.74 14.59 14.08
CA ALA A 198 -10.29 14.73 13.92
C ALA A 198 -9.91 16.19 13.60
N HIS A 199 -10.55 16.80 12.60
CA HIS A 199 -10.29 18.20 12.22
C HIS A 199 -10.54 19.21 13.36
N ILE A 200 -11.53 18.98 14.22
CA ILE A 200 -11.75 19.81 15.40
C ILE A 200 -10.57 19.71 16.36
N ARG A 201 -10.09 18.49 16.68
CA ARG A 201 -8.92 18.28 17.55
C ARG A 201 -7.67 18.91 16.97
N ASP A 202 -7.41 18.69 15.68
CA ASP A 202 -6.27 19.25 14.98
C ASP A 202 -6.33 20.77 14.95
N GLY A 203 -7.49 21.36 14.66
CA GLY A 203 -7.70 22.80 14.67
C GLY A 203 -7.39 23.43 16.03
N VAL A 204 -7.81 22.78 17.12
CA VAL A 204 -7.47 23.22 18.48
C VAL A 204 -5.95 23.13 18.72
N SER A 205 -5.31 22.03 18.33
CA SER A 205 -3.87 21.82 18.51
C SER A 205 -3.06 22.83 17.72
N ILE A 206 -3.38 23.05 16.46
CA ILE A 206 -2.73 24.03 15.58
C ILE A 206 -2.92 25.45 16.13
N THR A 207 -4.12 25.79 16.60
CA THR A 207 -4.38 27.12 17.18
C THR A 207 -3.53 27.37 18.43
N LYS A 208 -3.41 26.38 19.33
CA LYS A 208 -2.54 26.44 20.50
C LYS A 208 -1.07 26.57 20.12
N TYR A 209 -0.63 25.80 19.09
CA TYR A 209 0.75 25.86 18.59
C TYR A 209 1.08 27.24 18.01
N ILE A 210 0.18 27.82 17.20
CA ILE A 210 0.38 29.17 16.63
C ILE A 210 0.42 30.21 17.73
N TYR A 211 -0.45 30.09 18.76
CA TYR A 211 -0.42 30.99 19.91
C TYR A 211 0.93 30.92 20.64
N TRP A 212 1.39 29.71 20.96
CA TRP A 212 2.67 29.46 21.60
C TRP A 212 3.84 30.04 20.79
N LEU A 213 3.87 29.75 19.49
CA LEU A 213 4.91 30.21 18.56
C LEU A 213 5.00 31.73 18.54
N LYS A 214 3.87 32.43 18.54
CA LYS A 214 3.83 33.88 18.45
C LYS A 214 4.08 34.63 19.77
N ASN A 215 3.73 34.01 20.89
CA ASN A 215 3.68 34.76 22.17
C ASN A 215 4.60 34.18 23.26
N ILE A 216 5.06 32.94 23.15
CA ILE A 216 5.77 32.24 24.23
C ILE A 216 7.13 31.72 23.75
N MET A 217 7.26 31.27 22.51
CA MET A 217 8.46 30.64 21.99
C MET A 217 9.65 31.59 22.00
N ASP A 218 10.78 31.14 22.56
CA ASP A 218 12.06 31.85 22.50
C ASP A 218 12.87 31.37 21.29
N PRO A 219 13.13 32.23 20.27
CA PRO A 219 13.87 31.82 19.08
C PRO A 219 15.34 31.44 19.34
N LYS A 220 15.87 31.74 20.52
CA LYS A 220 17.26 31.41 20.88
C LYS A 220 17.40 29.99 21.42
N SER A 221 16.35 29.43 21.96
CA SER A 221 16.33 28.11 22.60
C SER A 221 15.56 27.05 21.81
N ASN A 222 14.89 27.42 20.71
CA ASN A 222 14.07 26.52 19.90
C ASN A 222 14.44 26.61 18.43
N ASP A 223 14.46 25.49 17.76
CA ASP A 223 14.65 25.36 16.32
C ASP A 223 13.50 24.51 15.70
N GLU A 224 13.51 24.36 14.39
CA GLU A 224 12.46 23.60 13.66
C GLU A 224 12.37 22.15 14.11
N ILE A 225 13.45 21.56 14.59
CA ILE A 225 13.49 20.15 15.01
C ILE A 225 12.94 20.01 16.42
N SER A 226 13.28 20.93 17.32
CA SER A 226 12.86 20.89 18.74
C SER A 226 11.37 21.18 18.93
N VAL A 227 10.70 21.81 17.94
CA VAL A 227 9.29 22.21 18.01
C VAL A 227 8.38 21.33 17.13
N ALA A 228 8.93 20.36 16.38
CA ALA A 228 8.21 19.38 15.58
C ALA A 228 7.89 18.11 16.38
#